data_5b2f55d0e54db31b32196c427fb9c3c6
#
_entry.id   5b2f55d0e54db31b32196c427fb9c3c6
#
_cell.length_a   1.000
_cell.length_b   1.000
_cell.length_c   1.000
_cell.angle_alpha   90.00
_cell.angle_beta   90.00
_cell.angle_gamma   90.00
#
_symmetry.space_group_name_H-M   'P 1'
#
loop_
_entity.id
_entity.type
_entity.pdbx_description
1 polymer ?
#
loop_
_entity_poly.entity_id
_entity_poly.type
_entity_poly.pdbx_seq_one_letter_code
_entity_poly.pdbx_strand_id
1 'polypeptide(L)'
;MLDLAQRSTKILPGCSINPIRRDALAELERVCEVGCRLVKIHTAIQGVDPALSRFDGFYRRAADLGVVLMFHTGYEHSCTVRSQKFTDPTRLARPLGHGGVVIAAHCGTCALFDPETYYPNFVQMMRRHDNLYGDTAIMASLIRWTSLWRLSRAETDITSRILHGSDYPFPPARLPFVLRTGLFPPERHNGLDMDLRIKQSFRFGSAYTCQLLDLMGLRSPPRDG
;
A
#
# COMPACT_ATOMS: atom_id res chain seq x y z
N MET A 1 13.25 -9.56 -10.40
CA MET A 1 11.92 -8.91 -10.54
C MET A 1 11.76 -8.20 -11.90
N LEU A 2 12.65 -7.28 -12.27
CA LEU A 2 12.59 -6.62 -13.58
C LEU A 2 12.61 -7.61 -14.76
N ASP A 3 13.49 -8.60 -14.71
CA ASP A 3 13.57 -9.66 -15.72
C ASP A 3 12.27 -10.48 -15.86
N LEU A 4 11.60 -10.80 -14.75
CA LEU A 4 10.29 -11.45 -14.76
C LEU A 4 9.19 -10.55 -15.35
N ALA A 5 9.20 -9.25 -15.03
CA ALA A 5 8.25 -8.30 -15.58
C ALA A 5 8.44 -8.10 -17.10
N GLN A 6 9.66 -8.17 -17.60
CA GLN A 6 9.94 -8.13 -19.03
C GLN A 6 9.42 -9.36 -19.78
N ARG A 7 9.32 -10.51 -19.09
CA ARG A 7 8.85 -11.78 -19.67
C ARG A 7 7.34 -12.00 -19.56
N SER A 8 6.62 -11.16 -18.83
CA SER A 8 5.20 -11.35 -18.59
C SER A 8 4.45 -10.03 -18.49
N THR A 9 3.43 -9.87 -19.31
CA THR A 9 2.50 -8.72 -19.24
C THR A 9 1.60 -8.73 -18.00
N LYS A 10 1.62 -9.81 -17.21
CA LYS A 10 0.82 -9.98 -16.00
C LYS A 10 1.57 -9.53 -14.73
N ILE A 11 2.86 -9.24 -14.84
CA ILE A 11 3.71 -8.85 -13.71
C ILE A 11 4.17 -7.42 -13.93
N LEU A 12 3.81 -6.54 -13.01
CA LEU A 12 4.28 -5.17 -12.98
C LEU A 12 5.35 -5.01 -11.89
N PRO A 13 6.51 -4.42 -12.22
CA PRO A 13 7.57 -4.28 -11.25
C PRO A 13 7.26 -3.15 -10.26
N GLY A 14 7.39 -3.45 -8.98
CA GLY A 14 7.59 -2.46 -7.93
C GLY A 14 9.04 -2.55 -7.43
N CYS A 15 9.60 -1.46 -6.98
CA CYS A 15 10.93 -1.45 -6.39
C CYS A 15 10.94 -0.85 -4.99
N SER A 16 12.06 -0.97 -4.29
CA SER A 16 12.30 -0.29 -3.02
C SER A 16 13.57 0.54 -3.13
N ILE A 17 13.44 1.83 -2.85
CA ILE A 17 14.57 2.76 -2.82
C ILE A 17 14.62 3.39 -1.45
N ASN A 18 15.80 3.35 -0.81
CA ASN A 18 16.01 4.10 0.41
C ASN A 18 16.47 5.53 0.06
N PRO A 19 15.65 6.58 0.31
CA PRO A 19 15.98 7.95 -0.06
C PRO A 19 17.17 8.56 0.71
N ILE A 20 17.70 7.84 1.72
CA ILE A 20 18.94 8.23 2.42
C ILE A 20 20.18 7.99 1.55
N ARG A 21 20.12 7.11 0.58
CA ARG A 21 21.25 6.82 -0.32
C ARG A 21 21.66 8.06 -1.11
N ARG A 22 22.96 8.21 -1.35
CA ARG A 22 23.52 9.32 -2.14
C ARG A 22 23.05 9.31 -3.59
N ASP A 23 22.81 8.13 -4.14
CA ASP A 23 22.37 7.87 -5.51
C ASP A 23 20.85 7.66 -5.64
N ALA A 24 20.05 7.97 -4.59
CA ALA A 24 18.62 7.69 -4.57
C ALA A 24 17.86 8.32 -5.75
N LEU A 25 18.22 9.54 -6.17
CA LEU A 25 17.61 10.22 -7.33
C LEU A 25 17.96 9.52 -8.64
N ALA A 26 19.22 9.21 -8.86
CA ALA A 26 19.66 8.50 -10.06
C ALA A 26 19.02 7.10 -10.15
N GLU A 27 18.91 6.41 -9.02
CA GLU A 27 18.24 5.11 -8.97
C GLU A 27 16.73 5.22 -9.25
N LEU A 28 16.06 6.28 -8.76
CA LEU A 28 14.65 6.54 -9.06
C LEU A 28 14.43 6.74 -10.58
N GLU A 29 15.28 7.52 -11.21
CA GLU A 29 15.24 7.74 -12.67
C GLU A 29 15.48 6.44 -13.43
N ARG A 30 16.52 5.71 -13.07
CA ARG A 30 16.87 4.43 -13.68
C ARG A 30 15.75 3.41 -13.63
N VAL A 31 15.08 3.25 -12.47
CA VAL A 31 13.98 2.28 -12.35
C VAL A 31 12.74 2.74 -13.11
N CYS A 32 12.52 4.06 -13.20
CA CYS A 32 11.44 4.62 -13.99
C CYS A 32 11.62 4.37 -15.50
N GLU A 33 12.85 4.49 -16.02
CA GLU A 33 13.21 4.20 -17.42
C GLU A 33 12.90 2.74 -17.80
N VAL A 34 13.09 1.81 -16.87
CA VAL A 34 12.75 0.39 -17.09
C VAL A 34 11.31 0.04 -16.76
N GLY A 35 10.43 1.05 -16.63
CA GLY A 35 8.98 0.86 -16.49
C GLY A 35 8.46 0.68 -15.06
N CYS A 36 9.28 0.83 -14.02
CA CYS A 36 8.80 0.81 -12.64
C CYS A 36 8.07 2.12 -12.31
N ARG A 37 6.82 2.01 -11.87
CA ARG A 37 5.96 3.13 -11.49
C ARG A 37 5.54 3.14 -10.02
N LEU A 38 6.06 2.21 -9.22
CA LEU A 38 5.78 2.07 -7.80
C LEU A 38 7.07 1.91 -7.01
N VAL A 39 7.30 2.79 -6.04
CA VAL A 39 8.44 2.71 -5.11
C VAL A 39 7.94 2.53 -3.70
N LYS A 40 8.26 1.38 -3.08
CA LYS A 40 7.99 1.09 -1.66
C LYS A 40 9.12 1.60 -0.77
N ILE A 41 8.76 2.38 0.25
CA ILE A 41 9.66 2.84 1.30
C ILE A 41 9.19 2.24 2.62
N HIS A 42 10.04 1.41 3.24
CA HIS A 42 9.75 0.83 4.54
C HIS A 42 10.32 1.74 5.65
N THR A 43 9.52 2.71 6.06
CA THR A 43 9.93 3.83 6.95
C THR A 43 10.65 3.38 8.21
N ALA A 44 10.08 2.41 8.94
CA ALA A 44 10.63 1.92 10.20
C ALA A 44 11.97 1.17 10.03
N ILE A 45 12.07 0.28 9.02
CA ILE A 45 13.26 -0.56 8.79
C ILE A 45 14.39 0.26 8.17
N GLN A 46 14.09 1.04 7.14
CA GLN A 46 15.08 1.86 6.42
C GLN A 46 15.53 3.08 7.24
N GLY A 47 14.84 3.39 8.34
CA GLY A 47 15.15 4.58 9.15
C GLY A 47 14.81 5.89 8.46
N VAL A 48 13.80 5.87 7.61
CA VAL A 48 13.34 7.03 6.85
C VAL A 48 12.19 7.69 7.59
N ASP A 49 12.42 8.89 8.10
CA ASP A 49 11.35 9.75 8.59
C ASP A 49 10.78 10.56 7.41
N PRO A 50 9.55 10.28 6.93
CA PRO A 50 9.00 10.96 5.77
C PRO A 50 8.83 12.47 5.93
N ALA A 51 8.77 12.96 7.16
CA ALA A 51 8.57 14.39 7.46
C ALA A 51 9.82 15.26 7.26
N LEU A 52 10.99 14.67 7.00
CA LEU A 52 12.23 15.43 6.90
C LEU A 52 12.42 16.09 5.52
N SER A 53 12.74 17.39 5.54
CA SER A 53 12.94 18.22 4.32
C SER A 53 14.08 17.75 3.42
N ARG A 54 15.05 17.02 3.96
CA ARG A 54 16.16 16.48 3.17
C ARG A 54 15.71 15.52 2.05
N PHE A 55 14.47 15.03 2.09
CA PHE A 55 13.90 14.14 1.08
C PHE A 55 13.04 14.87 0.04
N ASP A 56 12.88 16.21 0.13
CA ASP A 56 12.02 16.98 -0.79
C ASP A 56 12.41 16.80 -2.26
N GLY A 57 13.71 16.76 -2.56
CA GLY A 57 14.19 16.52 -3.91
C GLY A 57 13.73 15.17 -4.46
N PHE A 58 13.75 14.14 -3.61
CA PHE A 58 13.28 12.79 -3.99
C PHE A 58 11.75 12.77 -4.21
N TYR A 59 10.98 13.41 -3.33
CA TYR A 59 9.51 13.45 -3.44
C TYR A 59 9.05 14.22 -4.67
N ARG A 60 9.65 15.39 -4.91
CA ARG A 60 9.38 16.20 -6.11
C ARG A 60 9.69 15.41 -7.37
N ARG A 61 10.86 14.80 -7.43
CA ARG A 61 11.26 14.02 -8.60
C ARG A 61 10.35 12.83 -8.85
N ALA A 62 9.92 12.13 -7.81
CA ALA A 62 8.93 11.05 -7.93
C ALA A 62 7.60 11.56 -8.50
N ALA A 63 7.11 12.72 -8.03
CA ALA A 63 5.91 13.35 -8.56
C ALA A 63 6.05 13.73 -10.04
N ASP A 64 7.17 14.37 -10.43
CA ASP A 64 7.47 14.78 -11.81
C ASP A 64 7.51 13.57 -12.77
N LEU A 65 7.98 12.42 -12.29
CA LEU A 65 8.06 11.17 -13.06
C LEU A 65 6.75 10.35 -13.03
N GLY A 66 5.73 10.80 -12.32
CA GLY A 66 4.48 10.05 -12.14
C GLY A 66 4.67 8.73 -11.37
N VAL A 67 5.69 8.65 -10.51
CA VAL A 67 5.97 7.47 -9.69
C VAL A 67 5.14 7.53 -8.41
N VAL A 68 4.38 6.46 -8.15
CA VAL A 68 3.62 6.28 -6.92
C VAL A 68 4.57 5.92 -5.79
N LEU A 69 4.53 6.68 -4.69
CA LEU A 69 5.28 6.38 -3.48
C LEU A 69 4.41 5.62 -2.48
N MET A 70 4.80 4.41 -2.12
CA MET A 70 4.12 3.60 -1.11
C MET A 70 4.97 3.57 0.16
N PHE A 71 4.41 4.07 1.26
CA PHE A 71 5.07 4.05 2.56
C PHE A 71 4.46 2.99 3.48
N HIS A 72 5.31 2.25 4.18
CA HIS A 72 4.84 1.39 5.27
C HIS A 72 4.29 2.26 6.40
N THR A 73 3.06 1.99 6.84
CA THR A 73 2.40 2.67 7.95
C THR A 73 1.78 1.67 8.93
N GLY A 74 1.65 2.07 10.20
CA GLY A 74 1.28 1.15 11.27
C GLY A 74 2.47 0.39 11.85
N TYR A 75 2.26 -0.29 12.97
CA TYR A 75 3.33 -0.99 13.67
C TYR A 75 3.91 -2.14 12.84
N GLU A 76 5.25 -2.27 12.89
CA GLU A 76 6.03 -3.31 12.25
C GLU A 76 6.64 -4.25 13.29
N HIS A 77 6.40 -5.55 13.15
CA HIS A 77 6.87 -6.58 14.08
C HIS A 77 7.63 -7.72 13.40
N SER A 78 7.64 -7.78 12.06
CA SER A 78 8.30 -8.88 11.34
C SER A 78 9.83 -8.76 11.31
N CYS A 79 10.36 -7.55 11.57
CA CYS A 79 11.78 -7.25 11.51
C CYS A 79 12.20 -6.27 12.61
N THR A 80 13.51 -6.19 12.86
CA THR A 80 14.08 -5.14 13.69
C THR A 80 13.85 -3.76 13.06
N VAL A 81 13.24 -2.86 13.79
CA VAL A 81 12.93 -1.50 13.34
C VAL A 81 13.83 -0.46 13.99
N ARG A 82 14.11 0.62 13.28
CA ARG A 82 14.84 1.78 13.81
C ARG A 82 13.93 2.70 14.63
N SER A 83 12.68 2.89 14.17
CA SER A 83 11.69 3.67 14.93
C SER A 83 10.28 3.39 14.41
N GLN A 84 9.38 2.98 15.29
CA GLN A 84 7.95 2.85 15.01
C GLN A 84 7.28 4.21 14.72
N LYS A 85 7.82 5.31 15.27
CA LYS A 85 7.28 6.67 15.05
C LYS A 85 7.29 7.08 13.58
N PHE A 86 8.16 6.50 12.76
CA PHE A 86 8.23 6.81 11.32
C PHE A 86 7.09 6.20 10.51
N THR A 87 6.30 5.31 11.11
CA THR A 87 5.15 4.66 10.48
C THR A 87 3.82 5.40 10.69
N ASP A 88 3.83 6.52 11.42
CA ASP A 88 2.64 7.35 11.60
C ASP A 88 2.27 8.05 10.28
N PRO A 89 1.04 7.86 9.76
CA PRO A 89 0.57 8.50 8.53
C PRO A 89 0.66 10.03 8.53
N THR A 90 0.64 10.71 9.68
CA THR A 90 0.79 12.17 9.74
C THR A 90 2.11 12.65 9.17
N ARG A 91 3.15 11.81 9.17
CA ARG A 91 4.46 12.11 8.59
C ARG A 91 4.45 12.15 7.07
N LEU A 92 3.39 11.66 6.45
CA LEU A 92 3.20 11.68 4.99
C LEU A 92 2.73 13.05 4.47
N ALA A 93 2.42 14.02 5.34
CA ALA A 93 2.04 15.37 4.92
C ALA A 93 3.09 15.99 3.97
N ARG A 94 4.37 15.71 4.21
CA ARG A 94 5.46 16.27 3.39
C ARG A 94 5.53 15.68 1.99
N PRO A 95 5.64 14.35 1.77
CA PRO A 95 5.58 13.79 0.42
C PRO A 95 4.28 14.12 -0.32
N LEU A 96 3.13 14.17 0.37
CA LEU A 96 1.84 14.56 -0.21
C LEU A 96 1.84 16.02 -0.71
N GLY A 97 2.51 16.93 0.00
CA GLY A 97 2.63 18.33 -0.38
C GLY A 97 3.41 18.56 -1.69
N HIS A 98 4.14 17.57 -2.20
CA HIS A 98 4.80 17.63 -3.51
C HIS A 98 3.89 17.22 -4.68
N GLY A 99 2.62 16.88 -4.43
CA GLY A 99 1.60 16.64 -5.46
C GLY A 99 1.60 15.23 -6.06
N GLY A 100 2.59 14.39 -5.75
CA GLY A 100 2.62 12.99 -6.20
C GLY A 100 1.58 12.12 -5.48
N VAL A 101 1.26 10.97 -6.07
CA VAL A 101 0.39 9.97 -5.46
C VAL A 101 1.15 9.23 -4.35
N VAL A 102 0.54 9.14 -3.17
CA VAL A 102 1.09 8.44 -2.01
C VAL A 102 0.13 7.35 -1.54
N ILE A 103 0.66 6.16 -1.26
CA ILE A 103 -0.08 5.06 -0.66
C ILE A 103 0.44 4.82 0.76
N ALA A 104 -0.44 4.90 1.74
CA ALA A 104 -0.18 4.46 3.11
C ALA A 104 -0.50 2.97 3.21
N ALA A 105 0.51 2.11 3.02
CA ALA A 105 0.33 0.68 3.15
C ALA A 105 -0.17 0.33 4.56
N HIS A 106 -1.15 -0.60 4.63
CA HIS A 106 -1.81 -1.04 5.87
C HIS A 106 -2.66 0.03 6.57
N CYS A 107 -2.88 1.22 5.96
CA CYS A 107 -3.75 2.29 6.48
C CYS A 107 -3.43 2.71 7.94
N GLY A 108 -2.19 2.67 8.37
CA GLY A 108 -1.82 2.96 9.77
C GLY A 108 -2.39 1.97 10.80
N THR A 109 -2.88 0.80 10.36
CA THR A 109 -3.45 -0.19 11.28
C THR A 109 -2.37 -0.94 12.07
N CYS A 110 -2.79 -1.62 13.12
CA CYS A 110 -1.93 -2.38 14.01
C CYS A 110 -2.38 -3.84 14.11
N ALA A 111 -1.54 -4.71 14.66
CA ALA A 111 -1.90 -6.06 15.05
C ALA A 111 -2.82 -6.05 16.29
N LEU A 112 -3.45 -7.19 16.59
CA LEU A 112 -4.40 -7.32 17.71
C LEU A 112 -3.79 -6.98 19.09
N PHE A 113 -2.48 -7.14 19.23
CA PHE A 113 -1.76 -6.97 20.48
C PHE A 113 -1.03 -5.63 20.59
N ASP A 114 -1.16 -4.77 19.61
CA ASP A 114 -0.53 -3.46 19.63
C ASP A 114 -1.30 -2.51 20.57
N PRO A 115 -0.59 -1.67 21.31
CA PRO A 115 -1.21 -0.79 22.30
C PRO A 115 -2.04 0.31 21.66
N GLU A 116 -1.68 0.74 20.45
CA GLU A 116 -2.30 1.87 19.75
C GLU A 116 -2.28 1.65 18.25
N THR A 117 -3.18 2.32 17.57
CA THR A 117 -3.27 2.32 16.12
C THR A 117 -3.13 3.73 15.56
N TYR A 118 -2.40 3.88 14.47
CA TYR A 118 -2.36 5.13 13.71
C TYR A 118 -3.51 5.26 12.70
N TYR A 119 -4.49 4.35 12.73
CA TYR A 119 -5.64 4.40 11.83
C TYR A 119 -6.44 5.72 11.90
N PRO A 120 -6.72 6.34 13.08
CA PRO A 120 -7.35 7.65 13.13
C PRO A 120 -6.54 8.74 12.41
N ASN A 121 -5.21 8.69 12.53
CA ASN A 121 -4.30 9.60 11.84
C ASN A 121 -4.37 9.39 10.32
N PHE A 122 -4.43 8.15 9.86
CA PHE A 122 -4.63 7.83 8.45
C PHE A 122 -5.95 8.44 7.92
N VAL A 123 -7.06 8.24 8.60
CA VAL A 123 -8.38 8.80 8.21
C VAL A 123 -8.32 10.34 8.17
N GLN A 124 -7.69 10.97 9.15
CA GLN A 124 -7.53 12.42 9.16
C GLN A 124 -6.71 12.90 7.95
N MET A 125 -5.62 12.20 7.63
CA MET A 125 -4.79 12.53 6.47
C MET A 125 -5.53 12.32 5.15
N MET A 126 -6.31 11.25 5.01
CA MET A 126 -7.15 10.99 3.84
C MET A 126 -8.15 12.11 3.57
N ARG A 127 -8.73 12.70 4.62
CA ARG A 127 -9.67 13.84 4.50
C ARG A 127 -9.00 15.15 4.11
N ARG A 128 -7.69 15.27 4.34
CA ARG A 128 -6.90 16.48 4.05
C ARG A 128 -6.21 16.45 2.69
N HIS A 129 -6.00 15.25 2.14
CA HIS A 129 -5.17 15.04 0.96
C HIS A 129 -5.86 14.08 -0.01
N ASP A 130 -6.28 14.58 -1.17
CA ASP A 130 -6.96 13.78 -2.19
C ASP A 130 -6.00 12.83 -2.93
N ASN A 131 -4.70 13.10 -2.89
CA ASN A 131 -3.64 12.26 -3.46
C ASN A 131 -3.10 11.18 -2.49
N LEU A 132 -3.76 10.99 -1.32
CA LEU A 132 -3.46 9.89 -0.40
C LEU A 132 -4.43 8.73 -0.63
N TYR A 133 -3.85 7.54 -0.71
CA TYR A 133 -4.55 6.25 -0.80
C TYR A 133 -4.11 5.33 0.34
N GLY A 134 -4.88 4.28 0.59
CA GLY A 134 -4.51 3.21 1.50
C GLY A 134 -4.62 1.85 0.84
N ASP A 135 -4.08 0.81 1.47
CA ASP A 135 -4.29 -0.56 1.01
C ASP A 135 -4.75 -1.50 2.12
N THR A 136 -5.22 -2.68 1.72
CA THR A 136 -5.67 -3.73 2.63
C THR A 136 -4.62 -4.82 2.85
N ALA A 137 -3.36 -4.56 2.52
CA ALA A 137 -2.27 -5.51 2.71
C ALA A 137 -2.25 -6.10 4.12
N ILE A 138 -2.03 -7.41 4.24
CA ILE A 138 -2.05 -8.20 5.49
C ILE A 138 -3.39 -8.26 6.26
N MET A 139 -4.40 -7.46 5.92
CA MET A 139 -5.64 -7.37 6.72
C MET A 139 -6.53 -8.63 6.66
N ALA A 140 -6.30 -9.56 5.74
CA ALA A 140 -6.96 -10.87 5.76
C ALA A 140 -6.24 -11.88 6.69
N SER A 141 -5.15 -11.50 7.34
CA SER A 141 -4.43 -12.37 8.28
C SER A 141 -5.12 -12.47 9.65
N LEU A 142 -4.75 -13.49 10.43
CA LEU A 142 -5.30 -13.70 11.78
C LEU A 142 -5.00 -12.54 12.74
N ILE A 143 -3.88 -11.84 12.53
CA ILE A 143 -3.45 -10.77 13.45
C ILE A 143 -4.02 -9.39 13.11
N ARG A 144 -4.59 -9.17 11.89
CA ARG A 144 -5.13 -7.86 11.46
C ARG A 144 -6.57 -7.92 10.92
N TRP A 145 -7.29 -9.02 11.08
CA TRP A 145 -8.64 -9.17 10.57
C TRP A 145 -9.64 -8.11 11.07
N THR A 146 -9.48 -7.65 12.31
CA THR A 146 -10.31 -6.57 12.88
C THR A 146 -10.15 -5.26 12.14
N SER A 147 -8.96 -5.00 11.61
CA SER A 147 -8.65 -3.81 10.80
C SER A 147 -9.43 -3.81 9.48
N LEU A 148 -9.58 -4.96 8.82
CA LEU A 148 -10.38 -5.08 7.60
C LEU A 148 -11.87 -4.76 7.87
N TRP A 149 -12.42 -5.27 8.98
CA TRP A 149 -13.79 -4.96 9.40
C TRP A 149 -13.98 -3.47 9.72
N ARG A 150 -13.02 -2.86 10.42
CA ARG A 150 -13.04 -1.42 10.73
C ARG A 150 -13.02 -0.59 9.45
N LEU A 151 -12.07 -0.87 8.56
CA LEU A 151 -11.87 -0.12 7.31
C LEU A 151 -13.09 -0.23 6.39
N SER A 152 -13.69 -1.41 6.28
CA SER A 152 -14.87 -1.63 5.42
C SER A 152 -16.14 -0.89 5.88
N ARG A 153 -16.14 -0.36 7.09
CA ARG A 153 -17.24 0.45 7.67
C ARG A 153 -16.94 1.95 7.64
N ALA A 154 -15.79 2.34 7.11
CA ALA A 154 -15.46 3.75 6.93
C ALA A 154 -16.40 4.40 5.88
N GLU A 155 -16.45 5.71 5.91
CA GLU A 155 -17.22 6.51 4.96
C GLU A 155 -16.73 6.29 3.52
N THR A 156 -17.58 6.61 2.54
CA THR A 156 -17.30 6.35 1.11
C THR A 156 -16.09 7.14 0.61
N ASP A 157 -15.86 8.35 1.12
CA ASP A 157 -14.69 9.18 0.79
C ASP A 157 -13.36 8.48 1.16
N ILE A 158 -13.37 7.63 2.19
CA ILE A 158 -12.23 6.79 2.59
C ILE A 158 -12.19 5.50 1.76
N THR A 159 -13.31 4.74 1.73
CA THR A 159 -13.33 3.41 1.11
C THR A 159 -13.12 3.44 -0.39
N SER A 160 -13.46 4.52 -1.08
CA SER A 160 -13.23 4.71 -2.52
C SER A 160 -11.75 4.86 -2.90
N ARG A 161 -10.90 5.22 -1.95
CA ARG A 161 -9.44 5.38 -2.14
C ARG A 161 -8.64 4.27 -1.46
N ILE A 162 -9.28 3.12 -1.21
CA ILE A 162 -8.62 1.92 -0.69
C ILE A 162 -8.33 0.96 -1.82
N LEU A 163 -7.09 0.47 -1.85
CA LEU A 163 -6.55 -0.43 -2.86
C LEU A 163 -6.48 -1.86 -2.33
N HIS A 164 -6.57 -2.84 -3.23
CA HIS A 164 -6.22 -4.21 -2.89
C HIS A 164 -4.71 -4.36 -2.73
N GLY A 165 -4.27 -4.93 -1.61
CA GLY A 165 -2.91 -5.40 -1.37
C GLY A 165 -2.97 -6.71 -0.61
N SER A 166 -2.16 -7.72 -0.95
CA SER A 166 -2.14 -9.02 -0.27
C SER A 166 -1.12 -9.07 0.88
N ASP A 167 0.01 -8.41 0.69
CA ASP A 167 1.21 -8.56 1.54
C ASP A 167 1.76 -10.00 1.55
N TYR A 168 1.62 -10.67 0.40
CA TYR A 168 2.17 -12.03 0.26
C TYR A 168 3.69 -12.02 0.54
N PRO A 169 4.24 -12.98 1.31
CA PRO A 169 3.68 -14.29 1.65
C PRO A 169 2.94 -14.40 3.00
N PHE A 170 2.51 -13.31 3.63
CA PHE A 170 1.70 -13.43 4.84
C PHE A 170 0.42 -14.22 4.58
N PRO A 171 0.14 -15.29 5.35
CA PRO A 171 -1.00 -16.15 5.08
C PRO A 171 -2.31 -15.47 5.48
N PRO A 172 -3.32 -15.47 4.60
CA PRO A 172 -4.68 -15.09 4.99
C PRO A 172 -5.29 -16.15 5.92
N ALA A 173 -6.19 -15.72 6.81
CA ALA A 173 -6.88 -16.57 7.76
C ALA A 173 -8.36 -16.69 7.40
N ARG A 174 -8.88 -17.90 7.29
CA ARG A 174 -10.30 -18.14 6.93
C ARG A 174 -11.25 -17.89 8.09
N LEU A 175 -10.86 -18.33 9.28
CA LEU A 175 -11.75 -18.40 10.45
C LEU A 175 -12.46 -17.07 10.77
N PRO A 176 -11.80 -15.89 10.77
CA PRO A 176 -12.49 -14.63 11.07
C PRO A 176 -13.53 -14.22 10.03
N PHE A 177 -13.55 -14.85 8.86
CA PHE A 177 -14.36 -14.44 7.70
C PHE A 177 -15.37 -15.50 7.24
N VAL A 178 -15.46 -16.64 7.92
CA VAL A 178 -16.32 -17.77 7.54
C VAL A 178 -17.78 -17.35 7.34
N LEU A 179 -18.31 -16.49 8.19
CA LEU A 179 -19.70 -16.01 8.08
C LEU A 179 -19.97 -15.18 6.81
N ARG A 180 -18.92 -14.59 6.21
CA ARG A 180 -19.05 -13.81 4.98
C ARG A 180 -18.73 -14.62 3.72
N THR A 181 -17.78 -15.50 3.81
CA THR A 181 -17.18 -16.18 2.66
C THR A 181 -17.60 -17.64 2.55
N GLY A 182 -18.26 -18.18 3.58
CA GLY A 182 -18.51 -19.61 3.69
C GLY A 182 -17.23 -20.43 3.90
N LEU A 183 -17.39 -21.74 3.94
CA LEU A 183 -16.28 -22.67 3.97
C LEU A 183 -15.82 -22.94 2.55
N PHE A 184 -14.74 -22.32 2.11
CA PHE A 184 -14.11 -22.68 0.84
C PHE A 184 -13.48 -24.09 0.96
N PRO A 185 -13.62 -24.94 -0.05
CA PRO A 185 -12.87 -26.19 -0.09
C PRO A 185 -11.37 -25.87 -0.01
N PRO A 186 -10.61 -26.49 0.90
CA PRO A 186 -9.20 -26.17 1.10
C PRO A 186 -8.31 -26.47 -0.11
N GLU A 187 -8.76 -27.31 -1.02
CA GLU A 187 -7.93 -27.95 -2.04
C GLU A 187 -7.77 -27.18 -3.35
N ARG A 188 -8.45 -26.03 -3.51
CA ARG A 188 -8.50 -25.33 -4.81
C ARG A 188 -7.96 -23.91 -4.80
N HIS A 189 -7.53 -23.36 -3.66
CA HIS A 189 -7.18 -21.95 -3.59
C HIS A 189 -5.79 -21.73 -3.00
N ASN A 190 -4.93 -21.05 -3.74
CA ASN A 190 -3.69 -20.53 -3.20
C ASN A 190 -3.96 -19.35 -2.24
N GLY A 191 -2.95 -18.94 -1.46
CA GLY A 191 -3.10 -17.86 -0.48
C GLY A 191 -3.51 -16.53 -1.09
N LEU A 192 -3.09 -16.21 -2.31
CA LEU A 192 -3.47 -14.97 -3.01
C LEU A 192 -4.95 -14.98 -3.41
N ASP A 193 -5.47 -16.11 -3.92
CA ASP A 193 -6.88 -16.25 -4.27
C ASP A 193 -7.77 -16.15 -3.02
N MET A 194 -7.35 -16.79 -1.93
CA MET A 194 -8.07 -16.71 -0.65
C MET A 194 -8.09 -15.28 -0.09
N ASP A 195 -6.96 -14.57 -0.12
CA ASP A 195 -6.88 -13.18 0.30
C ASP A 195 -7.84 -12.29 -0.51
N LEU A 196 -7.80 -12.43 -1.83
CA LEU A 196 -8.66 -11.67 -2.74
C LEU A 196 -10.15 -11.93 -2.45
N ARG A 197 -10.58 -13.21 -2.34
CA ARG A 197 -11.98 -13.58 -2.06
C ARG A 197 -12.47 -13.04 -0.73
N ILE A 198 -11.65 -13.13 0.32
CA ILE A 198 -11.98 -12.54 1.62
C ILE A 198 -12.26 -11.04 1.44
N LYS A 199 -11.35 -10.31 0.81
CA LYS A 199 -11.45 -8.87 0.67
C LYS A 199 -12.56 -8.42 -0.27
N GLN A 200 -12.83 -9.14 -1.33
CA GLN A 200 -13.96 -8.89 -2.25
C GLN A 200 -15.32 -9.09 -1.57
N SER A 201 -15.40 -9.88 -0.48
CA SER A 201 -16.64 -10.01 0.30
C SER A 201 -17.01 -8.74 1.07
N PHE A 202 -16.08 -7.78 1.17
CA PHE A 202 -16.31 -6.46 1.76
C PHE A 202 -16.61 -5.43 0.66
N ARG A 203 -17.33 -4.37 1.05
CA ARG A 203 -17.71 -3.31 0.10
C ARG A 203 -16.65 -2.22 0.12
N PHE A 204 -15.72 -2.30 -0.81
CA PHE A 204 -14.83 -1.21 -1.17
C PHE A 204 -15.29 -0.60 -2.51
N GLY A 205 -14.65 0.49 -2.96
CA GLY A 205 -14.99 1.14 -4.22
C GLY A 205 -14.94 0.18 -5.43
N SER A 206 -15.66 0.46 -6.50
CA SER A 206 -15.73 -0.39 -7.69
C SER A 206 -14.36 -0.64 -8.35
N ALA A 207 -13.43 0.30 -8.22
CA ALA A 207 -12.07 0.18 -8.74
C ALA A 207 -11.08 -0.53 -7.79
N TYR A 208 -11.53 -1.01 -6.64
CA TYR A 208 -10.69 -1.55 -5.55
C TYR A 208 -9.55 -2.47 -6.00
N THR A 209 -9.80 -3.37 -6.94
CA THR A 209 -8.81 -4.35 -7.41
C THR A 209 -7.94 -3.87 -8.57
N CYS A 210 -8.28 -2.76 -9.22
CA CYS A 210 -7.58 -2.27 -10.41
C CYS A 210 -7.11 -0.80 -10.29
N GLN A 211 -7.54 -0.07 -9.29
CA GLN A 211 -7.22 1.35 -9.12
C GLN A 211 -5.70 1.62 -9.06
N LEU A 212 -4.90 0.69 -8.55
CA LEU A 212 -3.45 0.83 -8.57
C LEU A 212 -2.89 0.99 -9.99
N LEU A 213 -3.48 0.29 -10.97
CA LEU A 213 -3.08 0.40 -12.38
C LEU A 213 -3.36 1.80 -12.93
N ASP A 214 -4.49 2.39 -12.54
CA ASP A 214 -4.87 3.75 -12.93
C ASP A 214 -3.87 4.77 -12.33
N LEU A 215 -3.54 4.61 -11.04
CA LEU A 215 -2.58 5.47 -10.35
C LEU A 215 -1.17 5.41 -10.95
N MET A 216 -0.79 4.27 -11.50
CA MET A 216 0.50 4.09 -12.19
C MET A 216 0.46 4.50 -13.67
N GLY A 217 -0.69 4.93 -14.19
CA GLY A 217 -0.86 5.25 -15.62
C GLY A 217 -0.75 4.05 -16.55
N LEU A 218 -1.07 2.84 -16.06
CA LEU A 218 -0.87 1.57 -16.77
C LEU A 218 -2.17 0.95 -17.28
N ARG A 219 -3.31 1.55 -17.01
CA ARG A 219 -4.59 1.09 -17.55
C ARG A 219 -4.71 1.52 -19.00
N SER A 220 -4.88 0.58 -19.93
CA SER A 220 -5.27 0.91 -21.29
C SER A 220 -6.65 1.56 -21.26
N PRO A 221 -6.91 2.63 -22.04
CA PRO A 221 -8.26 3.15 -22.20
C PRO A 221 -9.19 2.01 -22.63
N PRO A 222 -10.49 2.04 -22.25
CA PRO A 222 -11.44 1.06 -22.73
C PRO A 222 -11.36 1.04 -24.26
N ARG A 223 -11.22 -0.14 -24.85
CA ARG A 223 -11.35 -0.28 -26.30
C ARG A 223 -12.82 -0.02 -26.58
N ASP A 224 -13.10 1.13 -27.18
CA ASP A 224 -14.41 1.43 -27.74
C ASP A 224 -14.74 0.29 -28.72
N GLY A 225 -15.72 -0.54 -28.32
CA GLY A 225 -16.25 -1.65 -29.10
C GLY A 225 -17.45 -1.20 -29.89
#